data_c5f40960e21da0f804807101ed177055
#
_entry.id   c5f40960e21da0f804807101ed177055
#
_cell.length_a   1.000
_cell.length_b   1.000
_cell.length_c   1.000
_cell.angle_alpha   90.00
_cell.angle_beta   90.00
_cell.angle_gamma   90.00
#
_symmetry.space_group_name_H-M   'P 1'
#
loop_
_entity.id
_entity.type
_entity.pdbx_description
1 polymer ?
#
loop_
_entity_poly.entity_id
_entity_poly.type
_entity_poly.pdbx_seq_one_letter_code
_entity_poly.pdbx_strand_id
1 'polypeptide(L)'
;MVSNSILTNPEALVALRNLERTNSLLAQTQDRVSTGLKVTGAEDDASNFAIAQGIRGDLRALSAIQQGLNNTKGIAQVALAGTTSISDLLADVRQKLTELSNEGITSQQRSILQDDFNELISQARNFVANAVFNGVNVLDTSTAVNTLSNLNN
;
A
#
# COMPACT_ATOMS: atom_id res chain seq x y z
N MET A 1 56.44 45.01 -13.52
CA MET A 1 57.73 44.28 -13.56
C MET A 1 57.36 42.81 -13.62
N VAL A 2 57.66 42.15 -14.74
CA VAL A 2 57.48 40.70 -14.87
C VAL A 2 58.63 40.07 -14.05
N SER A 3 58.26 39.43 -12.98
CA SER A 3 59.22 38.71 -12.13
C SER A 3 59.66 37.43 -12.85
N ASN A 4 60.84 37.48 -13.50
CA ASN A 4 61.45 36.35 -14.20
C ASN A 4 62.11 35.39 -13.18
N SER A 5 61.34 34.86 -12.23
CA SER A 5 61.84 33.86 -11.30
C SER A 5 61.74 32.46 -11.97
N ILE A 6 62.88 31.78 -12.06
CA ILE A 6 62.93 30.38 -12.58
C ILE A 6 62.36 29.39 -11.57
N LEU A 7 62.23 29.76 -10.30
CA LEU A 7 61.77 28.91 -9.21
C LEU A 7 60.25 29.04 -8.94
N THR A 8 59.62 30.13 -9.33
CA THR A 8 58.18 30.34 -9.14
C THR A 8 57.59 31.00 -10.37
N ASN A 9 56.63 30.35 -10.99
CA ASN A 9 55.84 30.91 -12.11
C ASN A 9 54.42 31.17 -11.62
N PRO A 10 54.05 32.43 -11.28
CA PRO A 10 52.72 32.76 -10.83
C PRO A 10 51.62 32.43 -11.86
N GLU A 11 51.90 32.54 -13.13
CA GLU A 11 50.94 32.25 -14.22
C GLU A 11 50.68 30.75 -14.30
N ALA A 12 51.67 29.89 -14.13
CA ALA A 12 51.50 28.46 -14.05
C ALA A 12 50.66 28.04 -12.84
N LEU A 13 50.83 28.71 -11.69
CA LEU A 13 50.02 28.44 -10.49
C LEU A 13 48.57 28.88 -10.71
N VAL A 14 48.31 29.99 -11.42
CA VAL A 14 46.97 30.40 -11.81
C VAL A 14 46.33 29.39 -12.77
N ALA A 15 47.11 28.97 -13.76
CA ALA A 15 46.63 27.93 -14.71
C ALA A 15 46.29 26.60 -14.00
N LEU A 16 47.10 26.17 -13.04
CA LEU A 16 46.85 24.95 -12.25
C LEU A 16 45.54 25.10 -11.44
N ARG A 17 45.35 26.22 -10.73
CA ARG A 17 44.08 26.47 -10.00
C ARG A 17 42.86 26.48 -10.90
N ASN A 18 42.99 27.05 -12.11
CA ASN A 18 41.90 27.04 -13.10
C ASN A 18 41.60 25.60 -13.59
N LEU A 19 42.62 24.79 -13.81
CA LEU A 19 42.49 23.40 -14.18
C LEU A 19 41.80 22.58 -13.07
N GLU A 20 42.23 22.74 -11.82
CA GLU A 20 41.63 22.08 -10.66
C GLU A 20 40.14 22.46 -10.51
N ARG A 21 39.82 23.74 -10.68
CA ARG A 21 38.43 24.24 -10.64
C ARG A 21 37.60 23.62 -11.78
N THR A 22 38.15 23.57 -12.98
CA THR A 22 37.45 22.99 -14.16
C THR A 22 37.22 21.49 -13.96
N ASN A 23 38.19 20.77 -13.44
CA ASN A 23 38.05 19.35 -13.12
C ASN A 23 36.99 19.10 -12.04
N SER A 24 36.93 19.93 -11.01
CA SER A 24 35.90 19.85 -9.97
C SER A 24 34.50 20.10 -10.53
N LEU A 25 34.32 21.13 -11.38
CA LEU A 25 33.06 21.41 -12.05
C LEU A 25 32.62 20.29 -13.01
N LEU A 26 33.62 19.69 -13.71
CA LEU A 26 33.36 18.55 -14.59
C LEU A 26 32.86 17.34 -13.80
N ALA A 27 33.53 17.00 -12.71
CA ALA A 27 33.13 15.90 -11.81
C ALA A 27 31.69 16.11 -11.29
N GLN A 28 31.40 17.31 -10.77
CA GLN A 28 30.05 17.66 -10.30
C GLN A 28 29.00 17.57 -11.41
N THR A 29 29.34 17.98 -12.64
CA THR A 29 28.42 17.88 -13.77
C THR A 29 28.18 16.44 -14.17
N GLN A 30 29.21 15.61 -14.16
CA GLN A 30 29.10 14.16 -14.41
C GLN A 30 28.20 13.48 -13.38
N ASP A 31 28.34 13.80 -12.11
CA ASP A 31 27.49 13.27 -11.04
C ASP A 31 26.02 13.67 -11.24
N ARG A 32 25.78 14.93 -11.59
CA ARG A 32 24.42 15.42 -11.89
C ARG A 32 23.79 14.75 -13.10
N VAL A 33 24.55 14.51 -14.15
CA VAL A 33 24.08 13.80 -15.34
C VAL A 33 23.82 12.33 -15.03
N SER A 34 24.72 11.68 -14.28
CA SER A 34 24.59 10.28 -13.91
C SER A 34 23.40 10.02 -13.00
N THR A 35 23.16 10.91 -12.03
CA THR A 35 22.06 10.78 -11.06
C THR A 35 20.75 11.38 -11.53
N GLY A 36 20.77 12.26 -12.54
CA GLY A 36 19.61 13.06 -12.98
C GLY A 36 19.18 14.10 -11.95
N LEU A 37 19.97 14.37 -10.92
CA LEU A 37 19.65 15.30 -9.83
C LEU A 37 20.48 16.56 -9.92
N LYS A 38 19.84 17.73 -9.74
CA LYS A 38 20.54 19.02 -9.66
C LYS A 38 21.34 19.14 -8.36
N VAL A 39 20.82 18.61 -7.27
CA VAL A 39 21.43 18.57 -5.94
C VAL A 39 21.64 17.11 -5.57
N THR A 40 22.88 16.66 -5.53
CA THR A 40 23.26 15.25 -5.30
C THR A 40 23.56 14.98 -3.83
N GLY A 41 24.00 16.02 -3.10
CA GLY A 41 24.34 15.91 -1.68
C GLY A 41 24.12 17.20 -0.92
N ALA A 42 24.29 17.13 0.40
CA ALA A 42 24.23 18.30 1.29
C ALA A 42 25.36 19.31 1.02
N GLU A 43 26.46 18.87 0.41
CA GLU A 43 27.60 19.71 0.03
C GLU A 43 27.26 20.65 -1.12
N ASP A 44 26.36 20.24 -2.04
CA ASP A 44 25.90 21.06 -3.15
C ASP A 44 24.97 22.19 -2.70
N ASP A 45 23.97 21.83 -1.87
CA ASP A 45 22.97 22.73 -1.33
C ASP A 45 22.22 22.03 -0.18
N ALA A 46 22.65 22.30 1.04
CA ALA A 46 22.12 21.64 2.25
C ALA A 46 20.60 21.87 2.44
N SER A 47 20.12 23.07 2.11
CA SER A 47 18.70 23.44 2.28
C SER A 47 17.82 22.67 1.30
N ASN A 48 18.13 22.73 0.01
CA ASN A 48 17.37 22.03 -1.01
C ASN A 48 17.51 20.52 -0.89
N PHE A 49 18.67 20.01 -0.45
CA PHE A 49 18.86 18.59 -0.15
C PHE A 49 17.96 18.12 0.99
N ALA A 50 17.89 18.86 2.11
CA ALA A 50 17.03 18.53 3.23
C ALA A 50 15.53 18.50 2.83
N ILE A 51 15.08 19.50 2.07
CA ILE A 51 13.71 19.56 1.54
C ILE A 51 13.44 18.37 0.63
N ALA A 52 14.36 18.05 -0.29
CA ALA A 52 14.21 16.92 -1.21
C ALA A 52 14.15 15.58 -0.47
N GLN A 53 14.93 15.41 0.60
CA GLN A 53 14.86 14.20 1.44
C GLN A 53 13.55 14.10 2.22
N GLY A 54 13.02 15.21 2.73
CA GLY A 54 11.70 15.26 3.33
C GLY A 54 10.62 14.80 2.35
N ILE A 55 10.57 15.40 1.15
CA ILE A 55 9.60 15.04 0.10
C ILE A 55 9.73 13.55 -0.31
N ARG A 56 10.96 13.04 -0.42
CA ARG A 56 11.18 11.62 -0.71
C ARG A 56 10.68 10.71 0.42
N GLY A 57 10.82 11.17 1.68
CA GLY A 57 10.24 10.49 2.84
C GLY A 57 8.71 10.43 2.75
N ASP A 58 8.08 11.57 2.49
CA ASP A 58 6.63 11.69 2.34
C ASP A 58 6.09 10.84 1.19
N LEU A 59 6.78 10.83 0.04
CA LEU A 59 6.39 9.98 -1.10
C LEU A 59 6.44 8.49 -0.76
N ARG A 60 7.45 8.03 -0.02
CA ARG A 60 7.52 6.63 0.43
C ARG A 60 6.41 6.30 1.42
N ALA A 61 6.13 7.20 2.34
CA ALA A 61 5.05 7.04 3.30
C ALA A 61 3.67 7.04 2.63
N LEU A 62 3.42 7.92 1.66
CA LEU A 62 2.21 7.91 0.84
C LEU A 62 2.06 6.62 0.03
N SER A 63 3.15 6.10 -0.53
CA SER A 63 3.14 4.82 -1.23
C SER A 63 2.74 3.66 -0.30
N ALA A 64 3.26 3.65 0.94
CA ALA A 64 2.90 2.65 1.94
C ALA A 64 1.42 2.78 2.37
N ILE A 65 0.91 4.00 2.54
CA ILE A 65 -0.51 4.27 2.83
C ILE A 65 -1.39 3.76 1.68
N GLN A 66 -1.01 4.04 0.43
CA GLN A 66 -1.75 3.57 -0.74
C GLN A 66 -1.81 2.04 -0.80
N GLN A 67 -0.72 1.37 -0.46
CA GLN A 67 -0.68 -0.10 -0.37
C GLN A 67 -1.60 -0.62 0.75
N GLY A 68 -1.59 0.02 1.91
CA GLY A 68 -2.50 -0.27 3.03
C GLY A 68 -3.97 -0.09 2.64
N LEU A 69 -4.31 1.01 1.95
CA LEU A 69 -5.67 1.27 1.46
C LEU A 69 -6.12 0.24 0.41
N ASN A 70 -5.23 -0.18 -0.49
CA ASN A 70 -5.54 -1.23 -1.46
C ASN A 70 -5.80 -2.58 -0.77
N ASN A 71 -5.04 -2.91 0.26
CA ASN A 71 -5.26 -4.10 1.07
C ASN A 71 -6.63 -4.04 1.79
N THR A 72 -6.95 -2.92 2.43
CA THR A 72 -8.25 -2.72 3.09
C THR A 72 -9.42 -2.76 2.11
N LYS A 73 -9.23 -2.20 0.90
CA LYS A 73 -10.22 -2.32 -0.17
C LYS A 73 -10.46 -3.78 -0.56
N GLY A 74 -9.40 -4.59 -0.66
CA GLY A 74 -9.50 -6.03 -0.91
C GLY A 74 -10.31 -6.75 0.18
N ILE A 75 -10.02 -6.45 1.45
CA ILE A 75 -10.77 -6.98 2.60
C ILE A 75 -12.26 -6.62 2.49
N ALA A 76 -12.57 -5.35 2.22
CA ALA A 76 -13.95 -4.87 2.09
C ALA A 76 -14.69 -5.51 0.91
N GLN A 77 -14.02 -5.73 -0.21
CA GLN A 77 -14.62 -6.38 -1.38
C GLN A 77 -14.97 -7.85 -1.10
N VAL A 78 -14.08 -8.59 -0.44
CA VAL A 78 -14.35 -9.99 -0.06
C VAL A 78 -15.47 -10.07 0.97
N ALA A 79 -15.49 -9.18 1.95
CA ALA A 79 -16.57 -9.11 2.94
C ALA A 79 -17.92 -8.80 2.27
N LEU A 80 -17.95 -7.85 1.32
CA LEU A 80 -19.16 -7.51 0.56
C LEU A 80 -19.67 -8.70 -0.25
N ALA A 81 -18.77 -9.41 -0.95
CA ALA A 81 -19.13 -10.60 -1.72
C ALA A 81 -19.71 -11.70 -0.81
N GLY A 82 -19.07 -11.96 0.34
CA GLY A 82 -19.57 -12.90 1.34
C GLY A 82 -20.95 -12.51 1.89
N THR A 83 -21.13 -11.22 2.22
CA THR A 83 -22.41 -10.70 2.70
C THR A 83 -23.52 -10.82 1.65
N THR A 84 -23.21 -10.55 0.37
CA THR A 84 -24.17 -10.71 -0.73
C THR A 84 -24.60 -12.16 -0.85
N SER A 85 -23.64 -13.11 -0.85
CA SER A 85 -23.94 -14.55 -0.92
C SER A 85 -24.81 -15.02 0.26
N ILE A 86 -24.53 -14.51 1.47
CA ILE A 86 -25.35 -14.82 2.66
C ILE A 86 -26.74 -14.21 2.52
N SER A 87 -26.87 -12.98 1.99
CA SER A 87 -28.17 -12.34 1.75
C SER A 87 -29.05 -13.13 0.80
N ASP A 88 -28.47 -13.63 -0.29
CA ASP A 88 -29.17 -14.50 -1.26
C ASP A 88 -29.63 -15.80 -0.59
N LEU A 89 -28.74 -16.42 0.19
CA LEU A 89 -29.05 -17.67 0.90
C LEU A 89 -30.14 -17.48 1.97
N LEU A 90 -30.25 -16.29 2.57
CA LEU A 90 -31.32 -16.02 3.54
C LEU A 90 -32.71 -16.06 2.94
N ALA A 91 -32.88 -15.83 1.64
CA ALA A 91 -34.14 -16.02 0.95
C ALA A 91 -34.57 -17.50 0.95
N ASP A 92 -33.62 -18.39 0.64
CA ASP A 92 -33.84 -19.84 0.65
C ASP A 92 -34.11 -20.36 2.06
N VAL A 93 -33.35 -19.88 3.05
CA VAL A 93 -33.56 -20.19 4.48
C VAL A 93 -34.98 -19.80 4.91
N ARG A 94 -35.43 -18.59 4.53
CA ARG A 94 -36.81 -18.13 4.84
C ARG A 94 -37.85 -19.02 4.19
N GLN A 95 -37.64 -19.42 2.93
CA GLN A 95 -38.53 -20.35 2.25
C GLN A 95 -38.63 -21.68 3.00
N LYS A 96 -37.52 -22.30 3.36
CA LYS A 96 -37.48 -23.56 4.11
C LYS A 96 -38.15 -23.46 5.49
N LEU A 97 -37.97 -22.36 6.19
CA LEU A 97 -38.67 -22.11 7.44
C LEU A 97 -40.19 -22.02 7.25
N THR A 98 -40.65 -21.40 6.17
CA THR A 98 -42.07 -21.32 5.85
C THR A 98 -42.64 -22.71 5.54
N GLU A 99 -41.90 -23.52 4.77
CA GLU A 99 -42.28 -24.92 4.46
C GLU A 99 -42.34 -25.76 5.74
N LEU A 100 -41.36 -25.63 6.65
CA LEU A 100 -41.32 -26.33 7.92
C LEU A 100 -42.44 -25.90 8.89
N SER A 101 -42.95 -24.70 8.77
CA SER A 101 -44.06 -24.18 9.58
C SER A 101 -45.43 -24.75 9.14
N ASN A 102 -45.49 -25.46 8.03
CA ASN A 102 -46.72 -26.07 7.57
C ASN A 102 -47.05 -27.29 8.45
N GLU A 103 -48.25 -27.28 9.06
CA GLU A 103 -48.73 -28.41 9.88
C GLU A 103 -49.15 -29.61 9.07
N GLY A 104 -49.48 -29.45 7.78
CA GLY A 104 -49.97 -30.49 6.89
C GLY A 104 -48.88 -31.43 6.34
N ILE A 105 -47.57 -31.25 6.69
CA ILE A 105 -46.50 -32.10 6.23
C ILE A 105 -46.33 -33.33 7.11
N THR A 106 -45.96 -34.47 6.47
CA THR A 106 -45.65 -35.70 7.20
C THR A 106 -44.32 -35.58 7.97
N SER A 107 -44.13 -36.48 8.96
CA SER A 107 -42.87 -36.53 9.71
C SER A 107 -41.64 -36.78 8.82
N GLN A 108 -41.81 -37.61 7.78
CA GLN A 108 -40.77 -37.88 6.78
C GLN A 108 -40.41 -36.59 5.99
N GLN A 109 -41.42 -35.87 5.50
CA GLN A 109 -41.20 -34.60 4.79
C GLN A 109 -40.54 -33.54 5.69
N ARG A 110 -40.97 -33.47 6.95
CA ARG A 110 -40.37 -32.55 7.93
C ARG A 110 -38.89 -32.87 8.16
N SER A 111 -38.51 -34.16 8.25
CA SER A 111 -37.09 -34.54 8.40
C SER A 111 -36.26 -34.11 7.20
N ILE A 112 -36.75 -34.32 5.96
CA ILE A 112 -36.05 -33.91 4.74
C ILE A 112 -35.87 -32.36 4.71
N LEU A 113 -36.94 -31.61 5.00
CA LEU A 113 -36.86 -30.15 5.04
C LEU A 113 -35.91 -29.62 6.13
N GLN A 114 -35.80 -30.34 7.23
CA GLN A 114 -34.89 -30.03 8.32
C GLN A 114 -33.42 -30.28 7.93
N ASP A 115 -33.17 -31.33 7.18
CA ASP A 115 -31.84 -31.65 6.64
C ASP A 115 -31.45 -30.59 5.59
N ASP A 116 -32.34 -30.20 4.67
CA ASP A 116 -32.13 -29.09 3.72
C ASP A 116 -31.83 -27.76 4.45
N PHE A 117 -32.61 -27.43 5.49
CA PHE A 117 -32.37 -26.25 6.29
C PHE A 117 -31.00 -26.25 6.95
N ASN A 118 -30.58 -27.37 7.55
CA ASN A 118 -29.27 -27.52 8.17
C ASN A 118 -28.15 -27.36 7.15
N GLU A 119 -28.33 -27.85 5.91
CA GLU A 119 -27.37 -27.68 4.83
C GLU A 119 -27.23 -26.20 4.43
N LEU A 120 -28.35 -25.45 4.30
CA LEU A 120 -28.32 -24.00 4.03
C LEU A 120 -27.58 -23.24 5.15
N ILE A 121 -27.81 -23.59 6.40
CA ILE A 121 -27.10 -22.99 7.52
C ILE A 121 -25.60 -23.31 7.48
N SER A 122 -25.25 -24.53 7.08
CA SER A 122 -23.85 -24.94 6.89
C SER A 122 -23.20 -24.14 5.77
N GLN A 123 -23.89 -23.92 4.65
CA GLN A 123 -23.42 -23.07 3.55
C GLN A 123 -23.20 -21.63 4.01
N ALA A 124 -24.13 -21.05 4.80
CA ALA A 124 -23.98 -19.70 5.34
C ALA A 124 -22.70 -19.59 6.20
N ARG A 125 -22.46 -20.57 7.06
CA ARG A 125 -21.23 -20.61 7.88
C ARG A 125 -19.97 -20.71 7.01
N ASN A 126 -20.02 -21.47 5.93
CA ASN A 126 -18.91 -21.59 4.98
C ASN A 126 -18.64 -20.25 4.27
N PHE A 127 -19.68 -19.48 3.88
CA PHE A 127 -19.50 -18.15 3.31
C PHE A 127 -18.84 -17.19 4.30
N VAL A 128 -19.23 -17.22 5.59
CA VAL A 128 -18.56 -16.45 6.63
C VAL A 128 -17.11 -16.87 6.79
N ALA A 129 -16.86 -18.19 6.91
CA ALA A 129 -15.51 -18.71 7.15
C ALA A 129 -14.55 -18.44 5.99
N ASN A 130 -15.06 -18.45 4.75
CA ASN A 130 -14.27 -18.25 3.54
C ASN A 130 -14.11 -16.76 3.16
N ALA A 131 -14.78 -15.83 3.83
CA ALA A 131 -14.67 -14.38 3.59
C ALA A 131 -13.37 -13.82 4.15
N VAL A 132 -12.23 -14.43 3.80
CA VAL A 132 -10.88 -14.11 4.26
C VAL A 132 -10.09 -13.44 3.15
N PHE A 133 -9.46 -12.31 3.44
CA PHE A 133 -8.49 -11.67 2.57
C PHE A 133 -7.22 -11.40 3.37
N ASN A 134 -6.09 -11.90 2.89
CA ASN A 134 -4.78 -11.76 3.54
C ASN A 134 -4.78 -12.13 5.04
N GLY A 135 -5.51 -13.19 5.39
CA GLY A 135 -5.65 -13.67 6.78
C GLY A 135 -6.64 -12.90 7.66
N VAL A 136 -7.33 -11.89 7.12
CA VAL A 136 -8.32 -11.09 7.84
C VAL A 136 -9.73 -11.45 7.37
N ASN A 137 -10.60 -11.81 8.33
CA ASN A 137 -12.03 -12.04 8.10
C ASN A 137 -12.82 -11.04 8.94
N VAL A 138 -13.45 -10.07 8.29
CA VAL A 138 -14.25 -9.04 8.99
C VAL A 138 -15.70 -9.47 9.23
N LEU A 139 -16.15 -10.62 8.70
CA LEU A 139 -17.47 -11.18 8.97
C LEU A 139 -17.48 -12.06 10.23
N ASP A 140 -16.32 -12.56 10.64
CA ASP A 140 -16.17 -13.48 11.80
C ASP A 140 -15.39 -12.85 12.97
N THR A 141 -15.05 -11.55 12.91
CA THR A 141 -14.32 -10.87 13.97
C THR A 141 -15.00 -9.57 14.39
N SER A 142 -14.92 -9.26 15.68
CA SER A 142 -15.28 -7.93 16.23
C SER A 142 -14.11 -6.94 16.21
N THR A 143 -12.94 -7.37 15.76
CA THR A 143 -11.74 -6.52 15.72
C THR A 143 -11.81 -5.56 14.55
N ALA A 144 -11.71 -4.26 14.83
CA ALA A 144 -11.69 -3.24 13.77
C ALA A 144 -10.41 -3.32 12.93
N VAL A 145 -10.56 -3.20 11.61
CA VAL A 145 -9.44 -3.06 10.68
C VAL A 145 -9.11 -1.58 10.56
N ASN A 146 -8.01 -1.17 11.18
CA ASN A 146 -7.55 0.22 11.13
C ASN A 146 -6.56 0.40 9.98
N THR A 147 -6.77 1.43 9.18
CA THR A 147 -5.90 1.79 8.06
C THR A 147 -5.60 3.28 8.10
N LEU A 148 -4.32 3.63 7.98
CA LEU A 148 -3.90 5.02 7.83
C LEU A 148 -4.39 5.55 6.48
N SER A 149 -5.04 6.73 6.49
CA SER A 149 -5.58 7.38 5.29
C SER A 149 -4.72 8.56 4.82
N ASN A 150 -3.89 9.13 5.70
CA ASN A 150 -3.00 10.25 5.40
C ASN A 150 -1.77 10.25 6.31
N LEU A 151 -0.81 11.17 6.06
CA LEU A 151 0.43 11.32 6.82
C LEU A 151 0.26 12.05 8.16
N ASN A 152 -0.86 12.74 8.36
CA ASN A 152 -1.08 13.65 9.50
C ASN A 152 -2.12 13.11 10.49
N ASN A 153 -2.34 11.80 10.50
CA ASN A 153 -3.29 11.16 11.40
C ASN A 153 -2.59 10.55 12.61
#